data_b3c75d9adb5a1d9468efe9872458964b
#
_entry.id   b3c75d9adb5a1d9468efe9872458964b
#
_cell.length_a   1.000
_cell.length_b   1.000
_cell.length_c   1.000
_cell.angle_alpha   90.00
_cell.angle_beta   90.00
_cell.angle_gamma   90.00
#
_symmetry.space_group_name_H-M   'P 1'
#
loop_
_entity.id
_entity.type
_entity.pdbx_description
1 polymer ?
#
loop_
_entity_poly.entity_id
_entity_poly.type
_entity_poly.pdbx_seq_one_letter_code
_entity_poly.pdbx_strand_id
1 'polypeptide(L)'
;MSPRDRFAILPSGEIRINDRSLIDLVREVELPFAQEEYNERITSGEDPSKVDLIAGNYSYLPPKMVMFPSKHLLDEPYRIAEEGFILKPEDSRRGKTTILGCTCGILECWFLLARISLTETTVTWSDFQQFHRDWWTYNLGSFIFARQDYELQLRGTF
;
A
#
# COMPACT_ATOMS: atom_id res chain seq x y z
N MET A 1 -2.11 -10.98 23.86
CA MET A 1 -2.94 -9.77 23.64
C MET A 1 -3.68 -9.90 22.31
N SER A 2 -4.97 -9.63 22.32
CA SER A 2 -5.76 -9.72 21.08
C SER A 2 -5.38 -8.61 20.09
N PRO A 3 -5.33 -8.90 18.78
CA PRO A 3 -5.17 -7.86 17.77
C PRO A 3 -6.30 -6.85 17.87
N ARG A 4 -5.98 -5.59 17.71
CA ARG A 4 -6.93 -4.49 17.87
C ARG A 4 -7.40 -3.89 16.54
N ASP A 5 -6.64 -4.12 15.48
CA ASP A 5 -6.93 -3.50 14.19
C ASP A 5 -7.91 -4.36 13.41
N ARG A 6 -8.77 -3.70 12.67
CA ARG A 6 -9.78 -4.35 11.84
C ARG A 6 -9.44 -4.16 10.38
N PHE A 7 -9.42 -5.26 9.64
CA PHE A 7 -9.20 -5.28 8.20
C PHE A 7 -10.52 -5.58 7.51
N ALA A 8 -10.83 -4.82 6.48
CA ALA A 8 -11.97 -5.11 5.61
C ALA A 8 -11.55 -4.91 4.15
N ILE A 9 -12.10 -5.73 3.26
CA ILE A 9 -11.94 -5.56 1.83
C ILE A 9 -13.30 -5.71 1.17
N LEU A 10 -13.66 -4.71 0.36
CA LEU A 10 -14.93 -4.69 -0.33
C LEU A 10 -14.85 -5.49 -1.65
N PRO A 11 -15.97 -5.88 -2.24
CA PRO A 11 -15.95 -6.61 -3.52
C PRO A 11 -15.23 -5.86 -4.65
N SER A 12 -15.13 -4.53 -4.55
CA SER A 12 -14.38 -3.70 -5.50
C SER A 12 -12.86 -3.79 -5.35
N GLY A 13 -12.37 -4.38 -4.25
CA GLY A 13 -10.95 -4.37 -3.91
C GLY A 13 -10.57 -3.26 -2.94
N GLU A 14 -11.50 -2.36 -2.59
CA GLU A 14 -11.21 -1.30 -1.64
C GLU A 14 -10.86 -1.90 -0.27
N ILE A 15 -9.71 -1.47 0.28
CA ILE A 15 -9.23 -1.92 1.57
C ILE A 15 -9.52 -0.84 2.62
N ARG A 16 -10.05 -1.27 3.76
CA ARG A 16 -10.30 -0.41 4.90
C ARG A 16 -9.60 -0.97 6.13
N ILE A 17 -8.98 -0.07 6.87
CA ILE A 17 -8.34 -0.42 8.15
C ILE A 17 -8.99 0.45 9.22
N ASN A 18 -9.56 -0.19 10.21
CA ASN A 18 -10.28 0.50 11.30
C ASN A 18 -11.35 1.44 10.76
N ASP A 19 -12.09 0.96 9.75
CA ASP A 19 -13.20 1.66 9.11
C ASP A 19 -12.81 2.88 8.28
N ARG A 20 -11.50 3.04 7.99
CA ARG A 20 -11.00 4.10 7.13
C ARG A 20 -10.38 3.51 5.86
N SER A 21 -10.65 4.17 4.74
CA SER A 21 -10.03 3.79 3.47
C SER A 21 -8.50 3.82 3.57
N LEU A 22 -7.85 2.76 3.08
CA LEU A 22 -6.38 2.70 3.06
C LEU A 22 -5.78 3.89 2.29
N ILE A 23 -6.39 4.26 1.16
CA ILE A 23 -5.90 5.40 0.38
C ILE A 23 -5.96 6.69 1.19
N ASP A 24 -7.01 6.90 1.98
CA ASP A 24 -7.11 8.09 2.83
C ASP A 24 -6.05 8.12 3.92
N LEU A 25 -5.79 6.97 4.56
CA LEU A 25 -4.74 6.85 5.56
C LEU A 25 -3.36 7.19 4.96
N VAL A 26 -3.09 6.66 3.79
CA VAL A 26 -1.82 6.89 3.08
C VAL A 26 -1.71 8.34 2.65
N ARG A 27 -2.79 8.93 2.14
CA ARG A 27 -2.81 10.33 1.71
C ARG A 27 -2.42 11.28 2.84
N GLU A 28 -2.94 11.05 4.04
CA GLU A 28 -2.62 11.89 5.19
C GLU A 28 -1.11 11.89 5.49
N VAL A 29 -0.48 10.74 5.40
CA VAL A 29 0.94 10.59 5.70
C VAL A 29 1.81 11.14 4.58
N GLU A 30 1.36 11.00 3.33
CA GLU A 30 2.10 11.47 2.17
C GLU A 30 1.98 12.98 1.96
N LEU A 31 0.93 13.59 2.46
CA LEU A 31 0.63 14.99 2.15
C LEU A 31 1.77 15.97 2.44
N PRO A 32 2.47 15.92 3.57
CA PRO A 32 3.59 16.85 3.81
C PRO A 32 4.70 16.72 2.77
N PHE A 33 5.04 15.50 2.38
CA PHE A 33 6.09 15.24 1.39
C PHE A 33 5.66 15.66 -0.01
N ALA A 34 4.43 15.33 -0.37
CA ALA A 34 3.87 15.70 -1.67
C ALA A 34 3.72 17.21 -1.81
N GLN A 35 3.35 17.90 -0.72
CA GLN A 35 3.22 19.35 -0.71
C GLN A 35 4.58 20.01 -0.90
N GLU A 36 5.63 19.49 -0.27
CA GLU A 36 6.98 20.00 -0.40
C GLU A 36 7.47 19.84 -1.84
N GLU A 37 7.25 18.68 -2.45
CA GLU A 37 7.61 18.43 -3.84
C GLU A 37 6.84 19.36 -4.79
N TYR A 38 5.55 19.54 -4.55
CA TYR A 38 4.72 20.47 -5.32
C TYR A 38 5.29 21.89 -5.26
N ASN A 39 5.60 22.36 -4.04
CA ASN A 39 6.15 23.71 -3.84
C ASN A 39 7.48 23.89 -4.55
N GLU A 40 8.36 22.89 -4.52
CA GLU A 40 9.63 22.93 -5.21
C GLU A 40 9.46 23.06 -6.72
N ARG A 41 8.51 22.32 -7.30
CA ARG A 41 8.23 22.37 -8.73
C ARG A 41 7.68 23.74 -9.14
N ILE A 42 6.78 24.31 -8.35
CA ILE A 42 6.26 25.66 -8.60
C ILE A 42 7.38 26.70 -8.51
N THR A 43 8.23 26.61 -7.49
CA THR A 43 9.35 27.53 -7.29
C THR A 43 10.36 27.45 -8.44
N SER A 44 10.53 26.26 -9.03
CA SER A 44 11.44 26.08 -10.16
C SER A 44 10.85 26.53 -11.50
N GLY A 45 9.63 27.06 -11.50
CA GLY A 45 9.02 27.69 -12.68
C GLY A 45 8.00 26.84 -13.43
N GLU A 46 7.60 25.68 -12.90
CA GLU A 46 6.58 24.88 -13.54
C GLU A 46 5.20 25.53 -13.39
N ASP A 47 4.37 25.35 -14.42
CA ASP A 47 3.02 25.91 -14.44
C ASP A 47 2.15 25.23 -13.37
N PRO A 48 1.61 25.96 -12.38
CA PRO A 48 0.78 25.38 -11.32
C PRO A 48 -0.40 24.57 -11.84
N SER A 49 -0.95 24.93 -12.99
CA SER A 49 -2.10 24.20 -13.57
C SER A 49 -1.71 22.83 -14.11
N LYS A 50 -0.42 22.54 -14.24
CA LYS A 50 0.11 21.28 -14.78
C LYS A 50 0.81 20.42 -13.74
N VAL A 51 0.92 20.90 -12.50
CA VAL A 51 1.57 20.17 -11.41
C VAL A 51 0.50 19.62 -10.48
N ASP A 52 0.47 18.29 -10.33
CA ASP A 52 -0.49 17.64 -9.45
C ASP A 52 0.10 17.42 -8.07
N LEU A 53 -0.76 17.47 -7.06
CA LEU A 53 -0.42 17.06 -5.70
C LEU A 53 -0.63 15.55 -5.64
N ILE A 54 0.45 14.80 -5.50
CA ILE A 54 0.46 13.35 -5.71
C ILE A 54 0.19 12.51 -4.45
N ALA A 55 -0.16 13.14 -3.33
CA ALA A 55 -0.50 12.41 -2.11
C ALA A 55 -1.72 11.51 -2.32
N GLY A 56 -1.58 10.23 -1.96
CA GLY A 56 -2.68 9.27 -2.05
C GLY A 56 -3.15 8.99 -3.47
N ASN A 57 -2.32 9.21 -4.46
CA ASN A 57 -2.69 9.05 -5.86
C ASN A 57 -2.57 7.59 -6.30
N TYR A 58 -3.44 6.74 -5.77
CA TYR A 58 -3.43 5.29 -6.00
C TYR A 58 -4.80 4.77 -6.39
N SER A 59 -4.78 3.57 -7.00
CA SER A 59 -5.95 2.73 -7.17
C SER A 59 -5.81 1.48 -6.33
N TYR A 60 -6.93 0.93 -5.89
CA TYR A 60 -6.91 -0.39 -5.27
C TYR A 60 -6.58 -1.45 -6.31
N LEU A 61 -5.89 -2.50 -5.87
CA LEU A 61 -5.57 -3.61 -6.75
C LEU A 61 -6.86 -4.33 -7.17
N PRO A 62 -6.90 -4.91 -8.39
CA PRO A 62 -8.09 -5.64 -8.84
C PRO A 62 -8.46 -6.76 -7.86
N PRO A 63 -9.76 -7.03 -7.63
CA PRO A 63 -10.18 -8.09 -6.72
C PRO A 63 -9.55 -9.44 -7.01
N LYS A 64 -9.39 -9.79 -8.29
CA LYS A 64 -8.75 -11.05 -8.68
C LYS A 64 -7.32 -11.18 -8.17
N MET A 65 -6.64 -10.08 -7.97
CA MET A 65 -5.25 -10.06 -7.52
C MET A 65 -5.12 -10.23 -6.02
N VAL A 66 -6.12 -9.82 -5.25
CA VAL A 66 -6.03 -9.75 -3.79
C VAL A 66 -6.93 -10.72 -3.05
N MET A 67 -8.06 -11.13 -3.62
CA MET A 67 -9.02 -12.02 -2.97
C MET A 67 -8.78 -13.47 -3.36
N PHE A 68 -9.19 -14.40 -2.50
CA PHE A 68 -9.07 -15.82 -2.81
C PHE A 68 -9.67 -16.15 -4.18
N PRO A 69 -9.04 -17.04 -4.94
CA PRO A 69 -7.95 -17.93 -4.55
C PRO A 69 -6.55 -17.31 -4.54
N SER A 70 -6.40 -16.02 -4.85
CA SER A 70 -5.12 -15.34 -4.75
C SER A 70 -4.68 -15.27 -3.29
N LYS A 71 -3.40 -15.47 -3.04
CA LYS A 71 -2.78 -15.34 -1.72
C LYS A 71 -1.76 -14.19 -1.70
N HIS A 72 -1.95 -13.23 -2.58
CA HIS A 72 -1.05 -12.08 -2.70
C HIS A 72 -0.90 -11.31 -1.38
N LEU A 73 -2.00 -11.14 -0.65
CA LEU A 73 -1.98 -10.45 0.63
C LEU A 73 -1.74 -11.40 1.82
N LEU A 74 -1.28 -12.61 1.54
CA LEU A 74 -0.93 -13.62 2.55
C LEU A 74 0.49 -14.15 2.30
N ASP A 75 0.62 -15.45 2.12
CA ASP A 75 1.92 -16.14 2.07
C ASP A 75 2.48 -16.34 0.65
N GLU A 76 1.75 -15.97 -0.39
CA GLU A 76 2.19 -16.12 -1.78
C GLU A 76 2.07 -14.80 -2.55
N PRO A 77 2.79 -13.74 -2.13
CA PRO A 77 2.69 -12.46 -2.81
C PRO A 77 3.34 -12.48 -4.20
N TYR A 78 2.76 -11.75 -5.14
CA TYR A 78 3.42 -11.44 -6.39
C TYR A 78 4.51 -10.42 -6.09
N ARG A 79 5.75 -10.74 -6.41
CA ARG A 79 6.90 -9.86 -6.12
C ARG A 79 7.08 -8.83 -7.24
N ILE A 80 6.08 -8.00 -7.47
CA ILE A 80 6.09 -6.99 -8.54
C ILE A 80 7.35 -6.12 -8.48
N ALA A 81 7.68 -5.65 -7.27
CA ALA A 81 8.83 -4.78 -7.07
C ALA A 81 10.16 -5.47 -7.40
N GLU A 82 10.25 -6.80 -7.25
CA GLU A 82 11.48 -7.55 -7.48
C GLU A 82 11.55 -8.09 -8.91
N GLU A 83 10.41 -8.41 -9.51
CA GLU A 83 10.35 -9.00 -10.85
C GLU A 83 10.62 -7.97 -11.94
N GLY A 84 10.11 -6.75 -11.79
CA GLY A 84 10.21 -5.69 -12.78
C GLY A 84 11.42 -4.79 -12.64
N PHE A 85 12.19 -4.90 -11.55
CA PHE A 85 13.29 -4.00 -11.25
C PHE A 85 14.49 -4.77 -10.71
N ILE A 86 15.69 -4.26 -11.00
CA ILE A 86 16.92 -4.85 -10.47
C ILE A 86 17.22 -4.18 -9.12
N LEU A 87 16.88 -4.87 -8.04
CA LEU A 87 17.12 -4.38 -6.67
C LEU A 87 18.34 -5.06 -6.06
N LYS A 88 19.14 -4.28 -5.35
CA LYS A 88 20.28 -4.81 -4.61
C LYS A 88 19.79 -5.68 -3.44
N PRO A 89 20.60 -6.66 -2.96
CA PRO A 89 20.17 -7.51 -1.86
C PRO A 89 19.78 -6.75 -0.58
N GLU A 90 20.41 -5.61 -0.31
CA GLU A 90 20.16 -4.78 0.87
C GLU A 90 19.05 -3.75 0.67
N ASP A 91 18.41 -3.72 -0.50
CA ASP A 91 17.38 -2.73 -0.79
C ASP A 91 16.17 -2.91 0.13
N SER A 92 15.73 -1.82 0.75
CA SER A 92 14.64 -1.83 1.72
C SER A 92 13.29 -2.25 1.12
N ARG A 93 13.15 -2.17 -0.20
CA ARG A 93 11.93 -2.54 -0.90
C ARG A 93 11.76 -4.05 -1.06
N ARG A 94 12.86 -4.82 -0.91
CA ARG A 94 12.80 -6.28 -1.02
C ARG A 94 11.95 -6.89 0.07
N GLY A 95 11.22 -7.94 -0.28
CA GLY A 95 10.38 -8.68 0.66
C GLY A 95 9.07 -7.98 1.01
N LYS A 96 8.81 -6.83 0.44
CA LYS A 96 7.55 -6.10 0.65
C LYS A 96 6.54 -6.44 -0.43
N THR A 97 5.27 -6.34 -0.08
CA THR A 97 4.15 -6.66 -0.95
C THR A 97 3.53 -5.38 -1.49
N THR A 98 3.22 -5.34 -2.78
CA THR A 98 2.46 -4.23 -3.36
C THR A 98 1.03 -4.26 -2.85
N ILE A 99 0.59 -3.17 -2.23
CA ILE A 99 -0.75 -3.07 -1.64
C ILE A 99 -1.65 -2.06 -2.36
N LEU A 100 -1.07 -1.10 -3.08
CA LEU A 100 -1.81 -0.14 -3.91
C LEU A 100 -1.07 0.05 -5.22
N GLY A 101 -1.79 0.27 -6.31
CA GLY A 101 -1.22 0.47 -7.63
C GLY A 101 -1.48 1.85 -8.20
N CYS A 102 -1.00 2.10 -9.42
CA CYS A 102 -1.14 3.37 -10.10
C CYS A 102 -2.55 3.55 -10.67
N THR A 103 -3.05 4.78 -10.63
CA THR A 103 -4.34 5.14 -11.24
C THR A 103 -4.34 5.01 -12.76
N CYS A 104 -3.15 4.95 -13.39
CA CYS A 104 -3.04 4.81 -14.85
C CYS A 104 -3.30 3.38 -15.35
N GLY A 105 -3.43 2.41 -14.46
CA GLY A 105 -3.65 1.01 -14.80
C GLY A 105 -2.38 0.18 -14.93
N ILE A 106 -1.21 0.80 -14.92
CA ILE A 106 0.08 0.10 -14.90
C ILE A 106 0.61 0.19 -13.48
N LEU A 107 0.58 -0.93 -12.75
CA LEU A 107 0.86 -0.96 -11.32
C LEU A 107 2.21 -0.34 -10.97
N GLU A 108 3.24 -0.65 -11.76
CA GLU A 108 4.62 -0.25 -11.47
C GLU A 108 4.93 1.23 -11.73
N CYS A 109 4.00 1.97 -12.33
CA CYS A 109 4.19 3.41 -12.57
C CYS A 109 4.24 4.18 -11.25
N TRP A 110 3.40 3.80 -10.29
CA TRP A 110 3.29 4.48 -9.00
C TRP A 110 2.61 3.54 -8.03
N PHE A 111 3.36 2.96 -7.09
CA PHE A 111 2.79 1.93 -6.24
C PHE A 111 3.35 1.97 -4.82
N LEU A 112 2.55 1.46 -3.90
CA LEU A 112 2.85 1.44 -2.47
C LEU A 112 3.11 0.03 -2.00
N LEU A 113 4.14 -0.11 -1.19
CA LEU A 113 4.56 -1.38 -0.61
C LEU A 113 4.32 -1.40 0.90
N ALA A 114 4.11 -2.59 1.43
CA ALA A 114 4.12 -2.84 2.88
C ALA A 114 4.70 -4.22 3.15
N ARG A 115 5.31 -4.37 4.32
CA ARG A 115 5.74 -5.68 4.78
C ARG A 115 4.57 -6.38 5.43
N ILE A 116 4.22 -7.54 4.91
CA ILE A 116 3.15 -8.38 5.47
C ILE A 116 3.80 -9.55 6.17
N SER A 117 3.61 -9.64 7.48
CA SER A 117 4.19 -10.70 8.31
C SER A 117 3.08 -11.56 8.89
N LEU A 118 3.27 -12.87 8.85
CA LEU A 118 2.26 -13.84 9.25
C LEU A 118 2.72 -14.66 10.44
N THR A 119 1.81 -14.87 11.38
CA THR A 119 1.94 -15.92 12.41
C THR A 119 0.73 -16.84 12.26
N GLU A 120 0.61 -17.84 13.15
CA GLU A 120 -0.57 -18.72 13.14
C GLU A 120 -1.86 -17.96 13.40
N THR A 121 -1.81 -16.89 14.18
CA THR A 121 -3.00 -16.17 14.64
C THR A 121 -3.10 -14.72 14.19
N THR A 122 -2.02 -14.15 13.62
CA THR A 122 -2.00 -12.74 13.27
C THR A 122 -1.45 -12.48 11.88
N VAL A 123 -1.86 -11.34 11.31
CA VAL A 123 -1.26 -10.75 10.11
C VAL A 123 -0.88 -9.33 10.47
N THR A 124 0.38 -8.96 10.24
CA THR A 124 0.87 -7.61 10.55
C THR A 124 1.28 -6.90 9.26
N TRP A 125 0.78 -5.67 9.08
CA TRP A 125 1.22 -4.77 8.01
C TRP A 125 2.10 -3.69 8.62
N SER A 126 3.31 -3.55 8.11
CA SER A 126 4.29 -2.59 8.63
C SER A 126 5.22 -2.11 7.52
N ASP A 127 6.09 -1.15 7.87
CA ASP A 127 7.15 -0.67 6.98
C ASP A 127 6.63 -0.23 5.61
N PHE A 128 5.58 0.60 5.62
CA PHE A 128 5.00 1.17 4.40
C PHE A 128 6.05 1.99 3.66
N GLN A 129 6.06 1.86 2.34
CA GLN A 129 7.06 2.54 1.51
C GLN A 129 6.51 2.77 0.11
N GLN A 130 6.69 4.02 -0.41
CA GLN A 130 6.42 4.33 -1.80
C GLN A 130 7.63 3.89 -2.62
N PHE A 131 7.42 3.08 -3.64
CA PHE A 131 8.53 2.49 -4.41
C PHE A 131 9.41 3.55 -5.07
N HIS A 132 8.82 4.60 -5.62
CA HIS A 132 9.54 5.64 -6.37
C HIS A 132 9.92 6.87 -5.54
N ARG A 133 9.62 6.86 -4.24
CA ARG A 133 9.93 7.95 -3.30
C ARG A 133 10.45 7.36 -2.00
N ASP A 134 11.62 6.74 -2.03
CA ASP A 134 12.18 6.02 -0.89
C ASP A 134 12.54 6.94 0.29
N TRP A 135 12.57 8.26 0.07
CA TRP A 135 12.80 9.24 1.13
C TRP A 135 11.51 9.71 1.81
N TRP A 136 10.34 9.32 1.30
CA TRP A 136 9.09 9.56 2.02
C TRP A 136 8.98 8.58 3.17
N THR A 137 8.73 9.09 4.40
CA THR A 137 8.62 8.24 5.59
C THR A 137 7.15 8.10 6.00
N TYR A 138 6.78 6.89 6.40
CA TYR A 138 5.39 6.57 6.68
C TYR A 138 5.19 6.31 8.18
N ASN A 139 4.61 7.30 8.85
CA ASN A 139 4.30 7.22 10.28
C ASN A 139 2.88 6.65 10.49
N LEU A 140 2.61 5.51 9.87
CA LEU A 140 1.34 4.79 10.05
C LEU A 140 1.41 3.79 11.20
N GLY A 141 2.60 3.47 11.68
CA GLY A 141 2.83 2.42 12.66
C GLY A 141 2.67 1.05 12.04
N SER A 142 2.32 0.08 12.87
CA SER A 142 2.03 -1.29 12.43
C SER A 142 0.57 -1.59 12.71
N PHE A 143 -0.08 -2.27 11.76
CA PHE A 143 -1.44 -2.77 11.96
C PHE A 143 -1.38 -4.27 12.19
N ILE A 144 -2.03 -4.74 13.24
CA ILE A 144 -2.07 -6.17 13.61
C ILE A 144 -3.49 -6.65 13.55
N PHE A 145 -3.75 -7.59 12.65
CA PHE A 145 -5.08 -8.15 12.42
C PHE A 145 -5.16 -9.59 12.94
N ALA A 146 -6.33 -10.00 13.43
CA ALA A 146 -6.60 -11.42 13.68
C ALA A 146 -6.59 -12.14 12.32
N ARG A 147 -5.74 -13.16 12.18
CA ARG A 147 -5.58 -13.86 10.90
C ARG A 147 -6.88 -14.49 10.41
N GLN A 148 -7.65 -15.07 11.31
CA GLN A 148 -8.92 -15.70 10.95
C GLN A 148 -9.88 -14.69 10.31
N ASP A 149 -10.03 -13.51 10.91
CA ASP A 149 -10.91 -12.45 10.40
C ASP A 149 -10.36 -11.89 9.07
N TYR A 150 -9.05 -11.71 8.98
CA TYR A 150 -8.38 -11.24 7.78
C TYR A 150 -8.64 -12.18 6.59
N GLU A 151 -8.50 -13.49 6.81
CA GLU A 151 -8.72 -14.47 5.73
C GLU A 151 -10.19 -14.54 5.33
N LEU A 152 -11.12 -14.37 6.28
CA LEU A 152 -12.55 -14.31 5.95
C LEU A 152 -12.85 -13.13 5.02
N GLN A 153 -12.24 -11.98 5.27
CA GLN A 153 -12.40 -10.83 4.39
C GLN A 153 -11.89 -11.13 2.98
N LEU A 154 -10.71 -11.75 2.87
CA LEU A 154 -10.13 -12.09 1.56
C LEU A 154 -10.98 -13.11 0.80
N ARG A 155 -11.77 -13.92 1.49
CA ARG A 155 -12.70 -14.86 0.86
C ARG A 155 -14.00 -14.19 0.42
N GLY A 156 -14.24 -12.97 0.87
CA GLY A 156 -15.51 -12.29 0.60
C GLY A 156 -16.68 -12.86 1.40
N THR A 157 -16.38 -13.47 2.53
CA THR A 157 -17.40 -14.07 3.42
C THR A 157 -17.62 -13.12 4.58
N PHE A 158 -18.70 -12.41 4.55
CA PHE A 158 -18.99 -11.37 5.53
C PHE A 158 -20.24 -11.75 6.33
#